data_4876e42d35639a3d7b67c6d25c957aaf
#
_entry.id   4876e42d35639a3d7b67c6d25c957aaf
#
_cell.length_a   1.000
_cell.length_b   1.000
_cell.length_c   1.000
_cell.angle_alpha   90.00
_cell.angle_beta   90.00
_cell.angle_gamma   90.00
#
_symmetry.space_group_name_H-M   'P 1'
#
loop_
_entity.id
_entity.type
_entity.pdbx_description
1 polymer ?
#
loop_
_entity_poly.entity_id
_entity_poly.type
_entity_poly.pdbx_seq_one_letter_code
_entity_poly.pdbx_strand_id
1 'polypeptide(L)'
;MTWPPARTCSEFTMMFRVLAVLWLALCGSFVQALSLQEVLQANQAAVEKASRKTVDAVLSDLVTAAAPGTQTFIEKWADRDVWMRKEDKLFFFVETDDKKTYTLLDIETGAPISEAQKRDLKQLKPNSGVRSVLSSYLVQFKLMDPEPRRRAQALQSIERDPDESHYAPLKASIEAEDYPALKERKERLVRLLAIRFEPDEATRIAAIESFRGNLSVEARAALNPIVQTQTVFGVPENANIARILRYDQGDIDQTTALRLASAAGAIMPQPSLPERKAALEANIVDGVVGGVPLHQLDRQAARDAAYEALAKAGAVPDWQAAQSEQDALAEMEFAVVYTEPSAAVTEAAEATLASINQSVGLYQALDLGLDALSLASIFFLAAIGLAITFGVMGVINMAHGEFIMMGAYTGYVVQLFVPNYTASLLIALPLAFAVTFGAGVAMERLVIRWLYDRPLETLLATFGISIALQQIAKNIFGTQARPLTAPGWLDGAWVMNDIVSISYIRIAIFVLGVVFFCLLLF
;
A
#
# COMPACT_ATOMS: atom_id res chain seq x y z
N MET A 1 -95.42 37.20 -8.73
CA MET A 1 -94.45 37.86 -7.81
C MET A 1 -93.72 36.79 -7.07
N THR A 2 -92.55 36.43 -7.57
CA THR A 2 -91.65 35.40 -6.98
C THR A 2 -90.29 36.06 -6.65
N TRP A 3 -89.93 36.02 -5.39
CA TRP A 3 -88.69 36.54 -4.87
C TRP A 3 -87.54 35.61 -5.25
N PRO A 4 -86.31 36.12 -5.55
CA PRO A 4 -85.17 35.29 -5.79
C PRO A 4 -84.50 34.82 -4.46
N PRO A 5 -83.83 33.64 -4.42
CA PRO A 5 -83.26 33.09 -3.21
C PRO A 5 -81.95 33.79 -2.80
N ALA A 6 -81.79 33.89 -1.49
CA ALA A 6 -80.58 34.45 -0.85
C ALA A 6 -79.33 33.71 -1.22
N ARG A 7 -78.30 34.41 -1.68
CA ARG A 7 -76.94 33.88 -1.86
C ARG A 7 -76.35 33.55 -0.50
N THR A 8 -75.94 32.33 -0.36
CA THR A 8 -75.44 31.74 0.88
C THR A 8 -74.02 32.29 1.27
N CYS A 9 -73.85 32.50 2.57
CA CYS A 9 -72.70 33.02 3.29
C CYS A 9 -71.42 32.15 3.15
N SER A 10 -71.41 31.14 2.23
CA SER A 10 -70.29 30.17 2.08
C SER A 10 -69.14 30.67 1.16
N GLU A 11 -69.44 31.56 0.21
CA GLU A 11 -68.43 32.06 -0.71
C GLU A 11 -67.51 33.10 -0.07
N PHE A 12 -68.01 33.87 0.91
CA PHE A 12 -67.15 34.86 1.62
C PHE A 12 -66.20 34.22 2.61
N THR A 13 -66.51 33.07 3.19
CA THR A 13 -65.67 32.31 4.07
C THR A 13 -64.60 31.53 3.29
N MET A 14 -64.86 31.14 2.04
CA MET A 14 -63.90 30.47 1.19
C MET A 14 -62.82 31.43 0.66
N MET A 15 -63.24 32.66 0.28
CA MET A 15 -62.32 33.71 -0.18
C MET A 15 -61.40 34.20 0.95
N PHE A 16 -61.87 34.28 2.18
CA PHE A 16 -61.09 34.64 3.36
C PHE A 16 -60.07 33.52 3.75
N ARG A 17 -60.47 32.26 3.58
CA ARG A 17 -59.56 31.10 3.81
C ARG A 17 -58.48 31.03 2.74
N VAL A 18 -58.77 31.32 1.47
CA VAL A 18 -57.77 31.33 0.40
C VAL A 18 -56.83 32.53 0.57
N LEU A 19 -57.32 33.70 0.97
CA LEU A 19 -56.45 34.86 1.27
C LEU A 19 -55.60 34.66 2.53
N ALA A 20 -56.12 33.98 3.56
CA ALA A 20 -55.34 33.64 4.76
C ALA A 20 -54.26 32.59 4.49
N VAL A 21 -54.54 31.59 3.62
CA VAL A 21 -53.53 30.60 3.17
C VAL A 21 -52.49 31.25 2.26
N LEU A 22 -52.85 32.17 1.37
CA LEU A 22 -51.91 32.95 0.58
C LEU A 22 -51.06 33.89 1.45
N TRP A 23 -51.62 34.47 2.49
CA TRP A 23 -50.89 35.33 3.43
C TRP A 23 -49.94 34.51 4.34
N LEU A 24 -50.33 33.31 4.77
CA LEU A 24 -49.46 32.34 5.45
C LEU A 24 -48.37 31.77 4.53
N ALA A 25 -48.65 31.62 3.25
CA ALA A 25 -47.64 31.22 2.26
C ALA A 25 -46.67 32.35 1.90
N LEU A 26 -47.08 33.63 2.01
CA LEU A 26 -46.19 34.81 1.86
C LEU A 26 -45.43 35.14 3.16
N CYS A 27 -45.87 34.69 4.32
CA CYS A 27 -45.12 34.72 5.59
C CYS A 27 -44.27 33.47 5.81
N GLY A 28 -44.01 32.67 4.76
CA GLY A 28 -42.93 31.70 4.72
C GLY A 28 -41.65 32.42 5.09
N SER A 29 -41.15 32.17 6.28
CA SER A 29 -39.94 32.71 6.82
C SER A 29 -38.84 32.58 5.74
N PHE A 30 -38.41 33.69 5.15
CA PHE A 30 -37.11 33.80 4.57
C PHE A 30 -36.14 33.48 5.73
N VAL A 31 -35.77 32.22 5.88
CA VAL A 31 -34.54 31.88 6.58
C VAL A 31 -33.46 32.52 5.71
N GLN A 32 -33.09 33.75 6.06
CA GLN A 32 -31.99 34.45 5.46
C GLN A 32 -30.79 33.59 5.78
N ALA A 33 -30.27 32.87 4.79
CA ALA A 33 -29.02 32.15 4.95
C ALA A 33 -27.97 33.19 5.39
N LEU A 34 -27.40 33.00 6.57
CA LEU A 34 -26.35 33.85 7.07
C LEU A 34 -25.24 33.93 6.02
N SER A 35 -24.78 35.14 5.70
CA SER A 35 -23.65 35.30 4.79
C SER A 35 -22.40 34.69 5.41
N LEU A 36 -21.48 34.22 4.57
CA LEU A 36 -20.20 33.67 5.03
C LEU A 36 -19.46 34.67 5.92
N GLN A 37 -19.53 35.95 5.57
CA GLN A 37 -18.93 37.03 6.34
C GLN A 37 -19.55 37.19 7.73
N GLU A 38 -20.88 37.07 7.88
CA GLU A 38 -21.58 37.16 9.16
C GLU A 38 -21.19 36.01 10.10
N VAL A 39 -21.12 34.77 9.58
CA VAL A 39 -20.68 33.61 10.36
C VAL A 39 -19.22 33.76 10.82
N LEU A 40 -18.36 34.26 9.94
CA LEU A 40 -16.95 34.53 10.28
C LEU A 40 -16.80 35.66 11.28
N GLN A 41 -17.65 36.70 11.22
CA GLN A 41 -17.66 37.81 12.19
C GLN A 41 -18.12 37.33 13.58
N ALA A 42 -19.13 36.46 13.65
CA ALA A 42 -19.55 35.85 14.90
C ALA A 42 -18.42 35.06 15.58
N ASN A 43 -17.53 34.47 14.76
CA ASN A 43 -16.37 33.67 15.18
C ASN A 43 -15.03 34.41 15.06
N GLN A 44 -15.02 35.74 14.93
CA GLN A 44 -13.85 36.55 14.54
C GLN A 44 -12.59 36.26 15.38
N ALA A 45 -12.72 36.21 16.70
CA ALA A 45 -11.59 35.96 17.59
C ALA A 45 -10.97 34.55 17.40
N ALA A 46 -11.79 33.55 17.14
CA ALA A 46 -11.36 32.17 16.90
C ALA A 46 -10.72 32.01 15.51
N VAL A 47 -11.18 32.76 14.50
CA VAL A 47 -10.58 32.78 13.16
C VAL A 47 -9.25 33.54 13.17
N GLU A 48 -9.20 34.71 13.83
CA GLU A 48 -7.99 35.56 13.91
C GLU A 48 -6.82 34.86 14.63
N LYS A 49 -7.11 34.06 15.65
CA LYS A 49 -6.14 33.31 16.47
C LYS A 49 -6.47 31.82 16.47
N ALA A 50 -6.67 31.28 15.29
CA ALA A 50 -7.06 29.88 15.13
C ALA A 50 -6.05 28.92 15.78
N SER A 51 -6.58 27.99 16.57
CA SER A 51 -5.86 26.87 17.14
C SER A 51 -6.58 25.56 16.80
N ARG A 52 -5.91 24.41 16.92
CA ARG A 52 -6.54 23.10 16.67
C ARG A 52 -7.80 22.88 17.51
N LYS A 53 -7.88 23.47 18.71
CA LYS A 53 -9.04 23.32 19.62
C LYS A 53 -10.22 24.25 19.27
N THR A 54 -9.95 25.41 18.67
CA THR A 54 -10.98 26.43 18.42
C THR A 54 -11.49 26.44 16.98
N VAL A 55 -10.70 25.96 16.02
CA VAL A 55 -11.06 26.00 14.60
C VAL A 55 -12.19 25.04 14.26
N ASP A 56 -12.29 23.93 14.97
CA ASP A 56 -13.34 22.92 14.74
C ASP A 56 -14.75 23.49 14.93
N ALA A 57 -14.96 24.26 16.00
CA ALA A 57 -16.23 24.94 16.25
C ALA A 57 -16.58 25.94 15.13
N VAL A 58 -15.58 26.72 14.67
CA VAL A 58 -15.76 27.67 13.56
C VAL A 58 -16.17 26.96 12.27
N LEU A 59 -15.52 25.84 11.95
CA LEU A 59 -15.80 25.08 10.73
C LEU A 59 -17.16 24.37 10.82
N SER A 60 -17.54 23.88 12.00
CA SER A 60 -18.88 23.33 12.25
C SER A 60 -19.96 24.38 12.02
N ASP A 61 -19.77 25.60 12.52
CA ASP A 61 -20.72 26.69 12.30
C ASP A 61 -20.82 27.07 10.81
N LEU A 62 -19.69 27.11 10.09
CA LEU A 62 -19.64 27.40 8.66
C LEU A 62 -20.37 26.34 7.83
N VAL A 63 -20.18 25.06 8.16
CA VAL A 63 -20.87 23.93 7.50
C VAL A 63 -22.37 23.96 7.81
N THR A 64 -22.75 24.21 9.07
CA THR A 64 -24.14 24.26 9.50
C THR A 64 -24.91 25.42 8.85
N ALA A 65 -24.26 26.57 8.71
CA ALA A 65 -24.84 27.74 8.02
C ALA A 65 -25.01 27.51 6.51
N ALA A 66 -24.32 26.52 5.92
CA ALA A 66 -24.31 26.22 4.48
C ALA A 66 -24.12 27.46 3.60
N ALA A 67 -23.31 28.44 4.08
CA ALA A 67 -23.08 29.71 3.39
C ALA A 67 -22.37 29.48 2.05
N PRO A 68 -22.78 30.17 0.98
CA PRO A 68 -22.08 30.11 -0.31
C PRO A 68 -20.60 30.47 -0.14
N GLY A 69 -19.71 29.77 -0.86
CA GLY A 69 -18.28 30.05 -0.80
C GLY A 69 -17.52 29.41 0.38
N THR A 70 -18.19 28.70 1.30
CA THR A 70 -17.55 28.05 2.47
C THR A 70 -16.39 27.14 2.06
N GLN A 71 -16.55 26.27 1.06
CA GLN A 71 -15.49 25.38 0.59
C GLN A 71 -14.27 26.17 0.07
N THR A 72 -14.51 27.17 -0.79
CA THR A 72 -13.46 28.04 -1.34
C THR A 72 -12.74 28.80 -0.24
N PHE A 73 -13.48 29.28 0.76
CA PHE A 73 -12.89 29.95 1.92
C PHE A 73 -11.96 29.03 2.69
N ILE A 74 -12.36 27.79 2.98
CA ILE A 74 -11.53 26.81 3.70
C ILE A 74 -10.28 26.46 2.90
N GLU A 75 -10.40 26.27 1.57
CA GLU A 75 -9.26 26.03 0.67
C GLU A 75 -8.27 27.20 0.71
N LYS A 76 -8.76 28.41 0.49
CA LYS A 76 -7.94 29.64 0.53
C LYS A 76 -7.32 29.91 1.91
N TRP A 77 -8.04 29.54 2.97
CA TRP A 77 -7.48 29.66 4.32
C TRP A 77 -6.34 28.66 4.57
N ALA A 78 -6.49 27.42 4.14
CA ALA A 78 -5.43 26.41 4.20
C ALA A 78 -4.17 26.85 3.42
N ASP A 79 -4.37 27.51 2.26
CA ASP A 79 -3.32 28.03 1.38
C ASP A 79 -2.74 29.38 1.85
N ARG A 80 -3.27 29.96 2.94
CA ARG A 80 -2.87 31.27 3.50
C ARG A 80 -3.25 32.47 2.65
N ASP A 81 -4.28 32.35 1.81
CA ASP A 81 -4.75 33.42 0.91
C ASP A 81 -5.93 34.21 1.50
N VAL A 82 -6.26 33.98 2.78
CA VAL A 82 -7.27 34.75 3.50
C VAL A 82 -6.59 35.83 4.33
N TRP A 83 -7.13 37.04 4.22
CA TRP A 83 -6.65 38.22 4.93
C TRP A 83 -7.79 38.91 5.67
N MET A 84 -7.48 39.53 6.78
CA MET A 84 -8.40 40.32 7.58
C MET A 84 -7.99 41.78 7.52
N ARG A 85 -8.94 42.68 7.25
CA ARG A 85 -8.74 44.12 7.35
C ARG A 85 -8.77 44.53 8.83
N LYS A 86 -7.77 45.31 9.27
CA LYS A 86 -7.61 45.62 10.70
C LYS A 86 -8.66 46.59 11.24
N GLU A 87 -9.20 47.46 10.39
CA GLU A 87 -10.14 48.50 10.74
C GLU A 87 -11.49 47.96 11.20
N ASP A 88 -12.10 47.08 10.41
CA ASP A 88 -13.44 46.53 10.60
C ASP A 88 -13.47 45.00 10.86
N LYS A 89 -12.31 44.38 10.85
CA LYS A 89 -12.13 42.94 11.08
C LYS A 89 -12.80 42.04 10.04
N LEU A 90 -13.19 42.56 8.87
CA LEU A 90 -13.75 41.82 7.76
C LEU A 90 -12.68 40.97 7.07
N PHE A 91 -13.09 39.83 6.50
CA PHE A 91 -12.24 38.85 5.83
C PHE A 91 -12.36 38.97 4.32
N PHE A 92 -11.22 38.83 3.62
CA PHE A 92 -11.11 39.00 2.18
C PHE A 92 -10.14 37.96 1.59
N PHE A 93 -10.35 37.58 0.34
CA PHE A 93 -9.26 37.08 -0.49
C PHE A 93 -8.47 38.24 -1.07
N VAL A 94 -7.24 38.00 -1.47
CA VAL A 94 -6.37 39.09 -1.89
C VAL A 94 -5.58 38.71 -3.13
N GLU A 95 -5.61 39.63 -4.12
CA GLU A 95 -4.72 39.59 -5.27
C GLU A 95 -3.75 40.76 -5.23
N THR A 96 -2.53 40.59 -5.73
CA THR A 96 -1.53 41.66 -5.78
C THR A 96 -0.56 41.45 -6.93
N ASP A 97 -0.35 42.51 -7.72
CA ASP A 97 0.60 42.50 -8.83
C ASP A 97 1.98 43.02 -8.42
N ASP A 98 2.06 43.98 -7.49
CA ASP A 98 3.29 44.74 -7.16
C ASP A 98 3.77 44.57 -5.71
N LYS A 99 3.07 43.79 -4.89
CA LYS A 99 3.29 43.60 -3.44
C LYS A 99 3.17 44.87 -2.58
N LYS A 100 2.66 45.95 -3.12
CA LYS A 100 2.41 47.24 -2.42
C LYS A 100 0.92 47.46 -2.25
N THR A 101 0.17 47.32 -3.32
CA THR A 101 -1.28 47.47 -3.35
C THR A 101 -1.94 46.11 -3.45
N TYR A 102 -2.92 45.88 -2.63
CA TYR A 102 -3.63 44.61 -2.49
C TYR A 102 -5.10 44.81 -2.85
N THR A 103 -5.56 44.17 -3.92
CA THR A 103 -6.97 44.16 -4.30
C THR A 103 -7.72 43.18 -3.41
N LEU A 104 -8.70 43.68 -2.66
CA LEU A 104 -9.54 42.90 -1.78
C LEU A 104 -10.70 42.31 -2.58
N LEU A 105 -10.82 41.00 -2.56
CA LEU A 105 -11.88 40.23 -3.20
C LEU A 105 -12.88 39.77 -2.16
N ASP A 106 -14.14 39.77 -2.51
CA ASP A 106 -15.22 39.22 -1.71
C ASP A 106 -15.05 37.71 -1.48
N ILE A 107 -15.27 37.27 -0.25
CA ILE A 107 -15.05 35.86 0.12
C ILE A 107 -16.13 34.89 -0.39
N GLU A 108 -17.28 35.38 -0.81
CA GLU A 108 -18.38 34.58 -1.36
C GLU A 108 -18.33 34.53 -2.89
N THR A 109 -18.17 35.71 -3.51
CA THR A 109 -18.27 35.89 -4.96
C THR A 109 -16.92 35.92 -5.67
N GLY A 110 -15.85 36.21 -4.96
CA GLY A 110 -14.53 36.44 -5.54
C GLY A 110 -14.41 37.79 -6.31
N ALA A 111 -15.44 38.62 -6.25
CA ALA A 111 -15.44 39.90 -6.96
C ALA A 111 -14.55 40.93 -6.25
N PRO A 112 -13.84 41.83 -7.01
CA PRO A 112 -13.05 42.91 -6.42
C PRO A 112 -13.95 43.96 -5.77
N ILE A 113 -13.64 44.33 -4.50
CA ILE A 113 -14.40 45.29 -3.71
C ILE A 113 -13.65 46.59 -3.56
N SER A 114 -12.38 46.56 -3.17
CA SER A 114 -11.56 47.73 -2.86
C SER A 114 -10.07 47.38 -2.88
N GLU A 115 -9.24 48.42 -2.81
CA GLU A 115 -7.80 48.30 -2.64
C GLU A 115 -7.37 48.68 -1.23
N ALA A 116 -6.34 48.04 -0.71
CA ALA A 116 -5.77 48.31 0.61
C ALA A 116 -4.23 48.19 0.61
N GLN A 117 -3.57 48.87 1.55
CA GLN A 117 -2.15 48.69 1.74
C GLN A 117 -1.85 47.52 2.66
N LYS A 118 -0.72 46.86 2.47
CA LYS A 118 -0.33 45.67 3.28
C LYS A 118 -0.34 45.97 4.79
N ARG A 119 0.00 47.17 5.21
CA ARG A 119 0.02 47.56 6.63
C ARG A 119 -1.37 47.54 7.29
N ASP A 120 -2.43 47.69 6.50
CA ASP A 120 -3.82 47.75 6.97
C ASP A 120 -4.47 46.35 7.02
N LEU A 121 -3.75 45.34 6.52
CA LEU A 121 -4.19 43.98 6.43
C LEU A 121 -3.41 43.08 7.39
N LYS A 122 -4.05 41.97 7.78
CA LYS A 122 -3.44 40.87 8.55
C LYS A 122 -3.70 39.54 7.85
N GLN A 123 -2.65 38.91 7.36
CA GLN A 123 -2.76 37.58 6.75
C GLN A 123 -3.07 36.51 7.81
N LEU A 124 -4.06 35.67 7.55
CA LEU A 124 -4.36 34.52 8.39
C LEU A 124 -3.42 33.37 8.02
N LYS A 125 -2.58 32.97 8.97
CA LYS A 125 -1.56 31.93 8.78
C LYS A 125 -1.89 30.71 9.66
N PRO A 126 -2.66 29.74 9.16
CA PRO A 126 -2.97 28.54 9.92
C PRO A 126 -1.68 27.74 10.19
N ASN A 127 -1.49 27.31 11.42
CA ASN A 127 -0.44 26.39 11.78
C ASN A 127 -0.74 24.97 11.27
N SER A 128 0.19 24.01 11.45
CA SER A 128 0.01 22.63 10.96
C SER A 128 -1.23 21.94 11.55
N GLY A 129 -1.52 22.14 12.84
CA GLY A 129 -2.70 21.58 13.49
C GLY A 129 -4.02 22.14 12.96
N VAL A 130 -4.08 23.45 12.70
CA VAL A 130 -5.24 24.09 12.05
C VAL A 130 -5.42 23.58 10.62
N ARG A 131 -4.34 23.48 9.84
CA ARG A 131 -4.41 22.96 8.46
C ARG A 131 -4.89 21.52 8.38
N SER A 132 -4.53 20.67 9.34
CA SER A 132 -5.03 19.30 9.42
C SER A 132 -6.56 19.29 9.58
N VAL A 133 -7.11 20.13 10.47
CA VAL A 133 -8.57 20.23 10.66
C VAL A 133 -9.25 20.83 9.42
N LEU A 134 -8.68 21.87 8.79
CA LEU A 134 -9.18 22.43 7.53
C LEU A 134 -9.24 21.35 6.44
N SER A 135 -8.20 20.53 6.33
CA SER A 135 -8.11 19.44 5.35
C SER A 135 -9.21 18.39 5.53
N SER A 136 -9.54 18.01 6.79
CA SER A 136 -10.62 17.03 7.05
C SER A 136 -11.99 17.55 6.64
N TYR A 137 -12.27 18.83 6.90
CA TYR A 137 -13.51 19.45 6.42
C TYR A 137 -13.56 19.57 4.89
N LEU A 138 -12.43 19.88 4.23
CA LEU A 138 -12.36 19.87 2.76
C LEU A 138 -12.62 18.48 2.17
N VAL A 139 -12.17 17.44 2.82
CA VAL A 139 -12.47 16.06 2.41
C VAL A 139 -13.99 15.81 2.47
N GLN A 140 -14.69 16.28 3.50
CA GLN A 140 -16.13 16.14 3.61
C GLN A 140 -16.87 16.78 2.42
N PHE A 141 -16.49 18.00 2.03
CA PHE A 141 -17.07 18.66 0.84
C PHE A 141 -16.79 17.87 -0.44
N LYS A 142 -15.55 17.41 -0.63
CA LYS A 142 -15.17 16.61 -1.80
C LYS A 142 -15.88 15.26 -1.88
N LEU A 143 -16.21 14.64 -0.74
CA LEU A 143 -16.96 13.39 -0.69
C LEU A 143 -18.44 13.55 -1.08
N MET A 144 -18.96 14.77 -0.99
CA MET A 144 -20.34 15.14 -1.33
C MET A 144 -20.44 15.97 -2.62
N ASP A 145 -19.33 16.13 -3.37
CA ASP A 145 -19.30 16.88 -4.62
C ASP A 145 -20.35 16.32 -5.61
N PRO A 146 -21.13 17.16 -6.31
CA PRO A 146 -22.09 16.70 -7.32
C PRO A 146 -21.47 15.83 -8.41
N GLU A 147 -20.21 16.07 -8.76
CA GLU A 147 -19.49 15.32 -9.80
C GLU A 147 -18.90 14.01 -9.27
N PRO A 148 -19.32 12.83 -9.79
CA PRO A 148 -18.81 11.53 -9.33
C PRO A 148 -17.28 11.35 -9.45
N ARG A 149 -16.68 11.99 -10.46
CA ARG A 149 -15.22 11.95 -10.67
C ARG A 149 -14.47 12.62 -9.51
N ARG A 150 -14.98 13.74 -8.99
CA ARG A 150 -14.37 14.44 -7.85
C ARG A 150 -14.53 13.65 -6.57
N ARG A 151 -15.68 13.00 -6.36
CA ARG A 151 -15.88 12.08 -5.24
C ARG A 151 -14.90 10.90 -5.31
N ALA A 152 -14.69 10.32 -6.50
CA ALA A 152 -13.70 9.26 -6.70
C ALA A 152 -12.26 9.70 -6.38
N GLN A 153 -11.89 10.94 -6.75
CA GLN A 153 -10.58 11.52 -6.42
C GLN A 153 -10.42 11.75 -4.92
N ALA A 154 -11.48 12.18 -4.23
CA ALA A 154 -11.47 12.33 -2.77
C ALA A 154 -11.22 10.98 -2.08
N LEU A 155 -11.91 9.91 -2.52
CA LEU A 155 -11.68 8.55 -2.02
C LEU A 155 -10.24 8.09 -2.25
N GLN A 156 -9.69 8.34 -3.43
CA GLN A 156 -8.31 8.00 -3.74
C GLN A 156 -7.30 8.76 -2.84
N SER A 157 -7.61 9.98 -2.46
CA SER A 157 -6.76 10.75 -1.54
C SER A 157 -6.78 10.15 -0.13
N ILE A 158 -7.95 9.73 0.36
CA ILE A 158 -8.09 9.06 1.66
C ILE A 158 -7.38 7.70 1.66
N GLU A 159 -7.49 6.92 0.57
CA GLU A 159 -6.81 5.63 0.44
C GLU A 159 -5.29 5.74 0.50
N ARG A 160 -4.73 6.86 -0.02
CA ARG A 160 -3.28 7.10 0.01
C ARG A 160 -2.76 7.54 1.37
N ASP A 161 -3.55 8.31 2.10
CA ASP A 161 -3.16 8.88 3.39
C ASP A 161 -4.36 8.80 4.36
N PRO A 162 -4.61 7.62 4.93
CA PRO A 162 -5.72 7.40 5.85
C PRO A 162 -5.45 8.06 7.20
N ASP A 163 -6.36 8.94 7.64
CA ASP A 163 -6.31 9.67 8.91
C ASP A 163 -7.62 9.50 9.68
N GLU A 164 -7.57 9.58 11.01
CA GLU A 164 -8.73 9.49 11.90
C GLU A 164 -9.83 10.49 11.53
N SER A 165 -9.44 11.70 11.13
CA SER A 165 -10.36 12.77 10.75
C SER A 165 -11.20 12.47 9.51
N HIS A 166 -10.78 11.49 8.70
CA HIS A 166 -11.52 11.06 7.51
C HIS A 166 -12.66 10.08 7.83
N TYR A 167 -12.61 9.39 8.99
CA TYR A 167 -13.54 8.29 9.28
C TYR A 167 -14.99 8.74 9.38
N ALA A 168 -15.29 9.73 10.23
CA ALA A 168 -16.66 10.21 10.44
C ALA A 168 -17.29 10.87 9.19
N PRO A 169 -16.58 11.77 8.45
CA PRO A 169 -17.11 12.33 7.21
C PRO A 169 -17.37 11.28 6.12
N LEU A 170 -16.48 10.30 5.99
CA LEU A 170 -16.64 9.23 5.01
C LEU A 170 -17.85 8.36 5.34
N LYS A 171 -18.01 7.96 6.61
CA LYS A 171 -19.15 7.18 7.11
C LYS A 171 -20.48 7.91 6.84
N ALA A 172 -20.55 9.21 7.13
CA ALA A 172 -21.72 10.03 6.88
C ALA A 172 -22.07 10.20 5.38
N SER A 173 -21.08 10.11 4.49
CA SER A 173 -21.25 10.30 3.06
C SER A 173 -21.81 9.08 2.31
N ILE A 174 -21.96 7.91 2.97
CA ILE A 174 -22.39 6.65 2.33
C ILE A 174 -23.86 6.71 1.92
N GLU A 175 -24.74 7.20 2.82
CA GLU A 175 -26.19 7.20 2.59
C GLU A 175 -26.60 8.12 1.43
N ALA A 176 -25.85 9.20 1.23
CA ALA A 176 -26.08 10.15 0.15
C ALA A 176 -25.44 9.76 -1.18
N GLU A 177 -24.76 8.60 -1.27
CA GLU A 177 -24.09 8.17 -2.50
C GLU A 177 -25.02 7.40 -3.43
N ASP A 178 -25.29 7.98 -4.59
CA ASP A 178 -26.19 7.42 -5.62
C ASP A 178 -25.49 6.44 -6.58
N TYR A 179 -24.16 6.50 -6.70
CA TYR A 179 -23.40 5.63 -7.59
C TYR A 179 -22.99 4.35 -6.86
N PRO A 180 -23.51 3.16 -7.28
CA PRO A 180 -23.26 1.90 -6.56
C PRO A 180 -21.78 1.57 -6.39
N ALA A 181 -20.96 1.79 -7.43
CA ALA A 181 -19.52 1.51 -7.37
C ALA A 181 -18.77 2.43 -6.39
N LEU A 182 -19.18 3.71 -6.28
CA LEU A 182 -18.59 4.63 -5.30
C LEU A 182 -19.10 4.30 -3.89
N LYS A 183 -20.35 3.90 -3.74
CA LYS A 183 -20.93 3.49 -2.47
C LYS A 183 -20.21 2.28 -1.90
N GLU A 184 -20.01 1.23 -2.70
CA GLU A 184 -19.25 0.04 -2.31
C GLU A 184 -17.81 0.39 -1.90
N ARG A 185 -17.17 1.30 -2.66
CA ARG A 185 -15.81 1.77 -2.35
C ARG A 185 -15.76 2.57 -1.04
N LYS A 186 -16.76 3.43 -0.78
CA LYS A 186 -16.90 4.15 0.50
C LYS A 186 -17.10 3.18 1.66
N GLU A 187 -18.02 2.23 1.54
CA GLU A 187 -18.27 1.21 2.56
C GLU A 187 -17.02 0.37 2.87
N ARG A 188 -16.30 -0.06 1.83
CA ARG A 188 -15.02 -0.77 2.01
C ARG A 188 -14.00 0.09 2.75
N LEU A 189 -13.85 1.34 2.37
CA LEU A 189 -12.88 2.26 2.97
C LEU A 189 -13.26 2.61 4.41
N VAL A 190 -14.56 2.78 4.72
CA VAL A 190 -15.03 2.94 6.11
C VAL A 190 -14.67 1.73 6.96
N ARG A 191 -14.86 0.49 6.46
CA ARG A 191 -14.44 -0.71 7.19
C ARG A 191 -12.94 -0.75 7.42
N LEU A 192 -12.12 -0.35 6.44
CA LEU A 192 -10.65 -0.27 6.61
C LEU A 192 -10.24 0.76 7.66
N LEU A 193 -10.88 1.95 7.66
CA LEU A 193 -10.61 2.98 8.67
C LEU A 193 -11.13 2.57 10.05
N ALA A 194 -12.27 1.86 10.11
CA ALA A 194 -12.84 1.37 11.37
C ALA A 194 -11.88 0.43 12.12
N ILE A 195 -11.10 -0.39 11.42
CA ILE A 195 -10.08 -1.26 12.03
C ILE A 195 -9.16 -0.48 12.96
N ARG A 196 -8.83 0.76 12.58
CA ARG A 196 -7.85 1.58 13.31
C ARG A 196 -8.48 2.66 14.17
N PHE A 197 -9.57 3.28 13.74
CA PHE A 197 -10.09 4.53 14.29
C PHE A 197 -11.48 4.42 14.93
N GLU A 198 -12.16 3.28 14.84
CA GLU A 198 -13.45 3.08 15.52
C GLU A 198 -13.24 2.90 17.03
N PRO A 199 -13.87 3.74 17.89
CA PRO A 199 -13.71 3.63 19.33
C PRO A 199 -14.45 2.44 19.94
N ASP A 200 -15.57 2.01 19.33
CA ASP A 200 -16.36 0.88 19.82
C ASP A 200 -15.70 -0.45 19.44
N GLU A 201 -15.28 -1.22 20.46
CA GLU A 201 -14.56 -2.47 20.28
C GLU A 201 -15.35 -3.51 19.46
N ALA A 202 -16.64 -3.63 19.68
CA ALA A 202 -17.47 -4.60 18.98
C ALA A 202 -17.60 -4.26 17.49
N THR A 203 -17.80 -3.00 17.15
CA THR A 203 -17.85 -2.50 15.77
C THR A 203 -16.49 -2.65 15.10
N ARG A 204 -15.41 -2.42 15.83
CA ARG A 204 -14.04 -2.60 15.36
C ARG A 204 -13.73 -4.07 15.01
N ILE A 205 -14.12 -5.00 15.89
CA ILE A 205 -14.00 -6.45 15.66
C ILE A 205 -14.81 -6.86 14.42
N ALA A 206 -16.06 -6.42 14.31
CA ALA A 206 -16.89 -6.71 13.15
C ALA A 206 -16.27 -6.19 11.83
N ALA A 207 -15.65 -5.01 11.86
CA ALA A 207 -14.91 -4.48 10.70
C ALA A 207 -13.72 -5.38 10.34
N ILE A 208 -12.92 -5.83 11.31
CA ILE A 208 -11.79 -6.75 11.13
C ILE A 208 -12.28 -8.06 10.52
N GLU A 209 -13.30 -8.69 11.08
CA GLU A 209 -13.83 -9.98 10.63
C GLU A 209 -14.43 -9.91 9.22
N SER A 210 -14.95 -8.74 8.80
CA SER A 210 -15.47 -8.53 7.45
C SER A 210 -14.41 -8.72 6.34
N PHE A 211 -13.13 -8.76 6.69
CA PHE A 211 -12.01 -8.99 5.77
C PHE A 211 -11.48 -10.43 5.79
N ARG A 212 -12.14 -11.38 6.46
CA ARG A 212 -11.74 -12.79 6.41
C ARG A 212 -11.71 -13.30 4.97
N GLY A 213 -10.59 -13.91 4.58
CA GLY A 213 -10.38 -14.41 3.22
C GLY A 213 -10.19 -13.36 2.14
N ASN A 214 -10.15 -12.07 2.50
CA ASN A 214 -9.92 -10.98 1.54
C ASN A 214 -8.47 -11.00 1.03
N LEU A 215 -8.29 -10.92 -0.28
CA LEU A 215 -6.97 -11.05 -0.91
C LEU A 215 -6.22 -9.70 -1.03
N SER A 216 -6.89 -8.58 -0.75
CA SER A 216 -6.33 -7.25 -0.97
C SER A 216 -5.15 -6.93 -0.05
N VAL A 217 -4.20 -6.18 -0.59
CA VAL A 217 -3.02 -5.71 0.14
C VAL A 217 -3.42 -4.72 1.23
N GLU A 218 -4.45 -3.90 0.97
CA GLU A 218 -4.94 -2.88 1.88
C GLU A 218 -5.51 -3.48 3.17
N ALA A 219 -6.23 -4.60 3.09
CA ALA A 219 -6.74 -5.29 4.27
C ALA A 219 -5.60 -5.76 5.18
N ARG A 220 -4.56 -6.35 4.61
CA ARG A 220 -3.36 -6.76 5.35
C ARG A 220 -2.61 -5.56 5.94
N ALA A 221 -2.47 -4.49 5.17
CA ALA A 221 -1.82 -3.26 5.62
C ALA A 221 -2.58 -2.59 6.79
N ALA A 222 -3.92 -2.69 6.82
CA ALA A 222 -4.73 -2.18 7.92
C ALA A 222 -4.66 -3.07 9.18
N LEU A 223 -4.53 -4.39 9.01
CA LEU A 223 -4.51 -5.36 10.12
C LEU A 223 -3.12 -5.52 10.76
N ASN A 224 -2.03 -5.46 9.97
CA ASN A 224 -0.68 -5.68 10.49
C ASN A 224 -0.29 -4.80 11.69
N PRO A 225 -0.63 -3.50 11.76
CA PRO A 225 -0.34 -2.67 12.93
C PRO A 225 -1.05 -3.14 14.21
N ILE A 226 -2.22 -3.81 14.09
CA ILE A 226 -2.99 -4.30 15.23
C ILE A 226 -2.27 -5.46 15.92
N VAL A 227 -1.62 -6.33 15.15
CA VAL A 227 -0.87 -7.49 15.66
C VAL A 227 0.61 -7.18 15.87
N GLN A 228 1.01 -5.91 15.76
CA GLN A 228 2.38 -5.51 15.99
C GLN A 228 2.73 -5.66 17.47
N THR A 229 3.87 -6.31 17.73
CA THR A 229 4.36 -6.59 19.07
C THR A 229 5.67 -5.88 19.35
N GLN A 230 5.94 -5.67 20.64
CA GLN A 230 7.22 -5.21 21.16
C GLN A 230 7.66 -6.08 22.33
N THR A 231 8.97 -6.33 22.46
CA THR A 231 9.51 -7.04 23.62
C THR A 231 9.87 -6.03 24.70
N VAL A 232 9.39 -6.28 25.89
CA VAL A 232 9.62 -5.43 27.08
C VAL A 232 10.22 -6.24 28.21
N PHE A 233 10.87 -5.56 29.14
CA PHE A 233 11.34 -6.14 30.39
C PHE A 233 10.18 -6.29 31.38
N GLY A 234 10.11 -7.44 32.06
CA GLY A 234 9.04 -7.79 32.99
C GLY A 234 7.72 -8.10 32.29
N VAL A 235 6.72 -8.42 33.09
CA VAL A 235 5.35 -8.70 32.64
C VAL A 235 4.46 -7.54 33.12
N PRO A 236 4.11 -6.57 32.25
CA PRO A 236 3.31 -5.42 32.65
C PRO A 236 1.90 -5.83 33.05
N GLU A 237 1.39 -5.32 34.17
CA GLU A 237 -0.01 -5.49 34.56
C GLU A 237 -0.93 -4.80 33.53
N ASN A 238 -2.02 -5.48 33.17
CA ASN A 238 -3.02 -5.00 32.20
C ASN A 238 -2.52 -4.79 30.76
N ALA A 239 -1.36 -5.31 30.38
CA ALA A 239 -0.91 -5.30 28.99
C ALA A 239 -1.52 -6.48 28.23
N ASN A 240 -1.74 -6.28 26.93
CA ASN A 240 -2.11 -7.35 26.02
C ASN A 240 -0.88 -8.16 25.66
N ILE A 241 -0.70 -9.31 26.36
CA ILE A 241 0.51 -10.13 26.30
C ILE A 241 0.34 -11.20 25.22
N ALA A 242 1.25 -11.20 24.23
CA ALA A 242 1.33 -12.24 23.23
C ALA A 242 2.06 -13.49 23.74
N ARG A 243 3.19 -13.29 24.45
CA ARG A 243 4.03 -14.37 24.98
C ARG A 243 4.93 -13.88 26.09
N ILE A 244 5.14 -14.71 27.10
CA ILE A 244 6.19 -14.49 28.11
C ILE A 244 7.46 -15.20 27.62
N LEU A 245 8.59 -14.53 27.74
CA LEU A 245 9.90 -15.01 27.34
C LEU A 245 10.77 -15.21 28.55
N ARG A 246 11.53 -16.30 28.57
CA ARG A 246 12.49 -16.60 29.63
C ARG A 246 13.86 -16.86 29.02
N TYR A 247 14.88 -16.26 29.61
CA TYR A 247 16.26 -16.39 29.14
C TYR A 247 16.79 -17.83 29.35
N ASP A 248 16.47 -18.47 30.49
CA ASP A 248 16.87 -19.83 30.83
C ASP A 248 16.31 -20.89 29.86
N GLN A 249 15.20 -20.58 29.17
CA GLN A 249 14.58 -21.45 28.17
C GLN A 249 15.08 -21.17 26.74
N GLY A 250 15.92 -20.15 26.57
CA GLY A 250 16.43 -19.74 25.25
C GLY A 250 15.44 -18.97 24.39
N ASP A 251 14.37 -18.43 24.99
CA ASP A 251 13.33 -17.66 24.27
C ASP A 251 13.81 -16.29 23.80
N ILE A 252 14.83 -15.75 24.46
CA ILE A 252 15.42 -14.44 24.18
C ILE A 252 16.95 -14.54 24.20
N ASP A 253 17.59 -13.88 23.27
CA ASP A 253 19.06 -13.84 23.22
C ASP A 253 19.62 -12.90 24.31
N GLN A 254 20.85 -13.21 24.75
CA GLN A 254 21.53 -12.49 25.84
C GLN A 254 21.65 -10.98 25.57
N THR A 255 21.97 -10.60 24.33
CA THR A 255 22.17 -9.17 23.97
C THR A 255 20.87 -8.38 24.12
N THR A 256 19.76 -8.95 23.65
CA THR A 256 18.44 -8.32 23.75
C THR A 256 17.96 -8.28 25.20
N ALA A 257 18.14 -9.38 25.96
CA ALA A 257 17.78 -9.47 27.37
C ALA A 257 18.52 -8.42 28.21
N LEU A 258 19.85 -8.33 28.06
CA LEU A 258 20.68 -7.33 28.73
C LEU A 258 20.28 -5.91 28.38
N ARG A 259 20.06 -5.63 27.09
CA ARG A 259 19.62 -4.30 26.65
C ARG A 259 18.31 -3.87 27.30
N LEU A 260 17.34 -4.79 27.35
CA LEU A 260 16.02 -4.51 27.95
C LEU A 260 16.11 -4.37 29.47
N ALA A 261 16.83 -5.26 30.14
CA ALA A 261 17.02 -5.22 31.58
C ALA A 261 17.81 -3.97 32.04
N SER A 262 18.83 -3.58 31.30
CA SER A 262 19.60 -2.35 31.55
C SER A 262 18.76 -1.10 31.29
N ALA A 263 17.96 -1.06 30.22
CA ALA A 263 17.07 0.06 29.96
C ALA A 263 16.00 0.25 31.05
N ALA A 264 15.57 -0.85 31.65
CA ALA A 264 14.65 -0.85 32.80
C ALA A 264 15.34 -0.57 34.17
N GLY A 265 16.67 -0.47 34.22
CA GLY A 265 17.44 -0.30 35.44
C GLY A 265 17.52 -1.56 36.31
N ALA A 266 17.11 -2.73 35.80
CA ALA A 266 17.15 -4.01 36.51
C ALA A 266 18.58 -4.60 36.58
N ILE A 267 19.41 -4.29 35.59
CA ILE A 267 20.83 -4.62 35.55
C ILE A 267 21.59 -3.34 35.26
N MET A 268 22.66 -3.08 36.02
CA MET A 268 23.55 -1.95 35.73
C MET A 268 24.32 -2.19 34.45
N PRO A 269 24.52 -1.14 33.62
CA PRO A 269 25.36 -1.25 32.42
C PRO A 269 26.75 -1.73 32.81
N GLN A 270 27.17 -2.85 32.24
CA GLN A 270 28.49 -3.41 32.54
C GLN A 270 29.57 -2.69 31.72
N PRO A 271 30.72 -2.35 32.29
CA PRO A 271 31.82 -1.77 31.57
C PRO A 271 32.39 -2.79 30.57
N SER A 272 32.60 -2.34 29.33
CA SER A 272 33.14 -3.16 28.25
C SER A 272 34.58 -3.62 28.56
N LEU A 273 35.02 -4.68 27.87
CA LEU A 273 36.39 -5.18 28.00
C LEU A 273 37.48 -4.09 27.83
N PRO A 274 37.39 -3.19 26.82
CA PRO A 274 38.33 -2.07 26.68
C PRO A 274 38.30 -1.09 27.88
N GLU A 275 37.08 -0.77 28.36
CA GLU A 275 36.91 0.12 29.51
C GLU A 275 37.48 -0.50 30.78
N ARG A 276 37.22 -1.80 31.03
CA ARG A 276 37.81 -2.52 32.15
C ARG A 276 39.33 -2.56 32.07
N LYS A 277 39.89 -2.78 30.88
CA LYS A 277 41.33 -2.76 30.65
C LYS A 277 41.92 -1.39 30.96
N ALA A 278 41.31 -0.32 30.43
CA ALA A 278 41.75 1.04 30.69
C ALA A 278 41.68 1.39 32.21
N ALA A 279 40.61 0.94 32.90
CA ALA A 279 40.44 1.13 34.30
C ALA A 279 41.52 0.39 35.15
N LEU A 280 41.86 -0.85 34.77
CA LEU A 280 42.98 -1.58 35.39
C LEU A 280 44.30 -0.87 35.17
N GLU A 281 44.59 -0.42 33.94
CA GLU A 281 45.79 0.33 33.58
C GLU A 281 45.94 1.65 34.37
N ALA A 282 44.82 2.37 34.54
CA ALA A 282 44.81 3.64 35.30
C ALA A 282 45.01 3.48 36.80
N ASN A 283 44.80 2.27 37.34
CA ASN A 283 44.90 1.99 38.77
C ASN A 283 46.11 1.12 39.14
N ILE A 284 47.16 1.16 38.32
CA ILE A 284 48.43 0.49 38.62
C ILE A 284 49.19 1.32 39.68
N VAL A 285 49.46 0.72 40.84
CA VAL A 285 50.27 1.32 41.90
C VAL A 285 51.35 0.32 42.30
N ASP A 286 52.62 0.74 42.23
CA ASP A 286 53.78 -0.06 42.60
C ASP A 286 53.84 -1.49 42.01
N GLY A 287 53.35 -1.66 40.75
CA GLY A 287 53.35 -2.96 40.07
C GLY A 287 52.22 -3.90 40.50
N VAL A 288 51.21 -3.39 41.19
CA VAL A 288 50.04 -4.13 41.64
C VAL A 288 48.75 -3.38 41.22
N VAL A 289 47.71 -4.12 40.86
CA VAL A 289 46.36 -3.58 40.55
C VAL A 289 45.33 -4.32 41.36
N GLY A 290 44.51 -3.62 42.15
CA GLY A 290 43.49 -4.24 42.99
C GLY A 290 44.00 -5.39 43.87
N GLY A 291 45.25 -5.30 44.34
CA GLY A 291 45.90 -6.35 45.12
C GLY A 291 46.52 -7.50 44.30
N VAL A 292 46.43 -7.49 42.99
CA VAL A 292 46.97 -8.51 42.09
C VAL A 292 48.22 -7.99 41.39
N PRO A 293 49.37 -8.72 41.48
CA PRO A 293 50.60 -8.35 40.80
C PRO A 293 50.45 -8.37 39.28
N LEU A 294 51.10 -7.41 38.56
CA LEU A 294 51.02 -7.27 37.09
C LEU A 294 51.36 -8.55 36.30
N HIS A 295 52.33 -9.34 36.80
CA HIS A 295 52.73 -10.59 36.12
C HIS A 295 51.66 -11.69 36.16
N GLN A 296 50.61 -11.55 36.98
CA GLN A 296 49.52 -12.50 37.06
C GLN A 296 48.29 -12.05 36.22
N LEU A 297 48.31 -10.85 35.68
CA LEU A 297 47.18 -10.30 34.89
C LEU A 297 47.12 -10.85 33.43
N ASP A 298 48.01 -11.79 33.08
CA ASP A 298 47.91 -12.60 31.85
C ASP A 298 46.63 -13.47 31.86
N ARG A 299 46.17 -13.89 33.04
CA ARG A 299 44.98 -14.69 33.25
C ARG A 299 43.72 -13.83 33.38
N GLN A 300 42.64 -14.23 32.70
CA GLN A 300 41.37 -13.52 32.82
C GLN A 300 40.86 -13.45 34.26
N ALA A 301 40.87 -14.58 34.99
CA ALA A 301 40.41 -14.63 36.37
C ALA A 301 41.16 -13.66 37.29
N ALA A 302 42.48 -13.44 37.05
CA ALA A 302 43.25 -12.47 37.83
C ALA A 302 42.87 -11.02 37.48
N ARG A 303 42.59 -10.73 36.22
CA ARG A 303 42.10 -9.41 35.80
C ARG A 303 40.70 -9.13 36.39
N ASP A 304 39.83 -10.14 36.38
CA ASP A 304 38.49 -10.02 36.93
C ASP A 304 38.53 -9.81 38.44
N ALA A 305 39.37 -10.56 39.19
CA ALA A 305 39.59 -10.37 40.62
C ALA A 305 40.17 -8.99 40.96
N ALA A 306 41.14 -8.50 40.15
CA ALA A 306 41.72 -7.17 40.32
C ALA A 306 40.66 -6.07 40.12
N TYR A 307 39.83 -6.19 39.09
CA TYR A 307 38.76 -5.23 38.79
C TYR A 307 37.69 -5.25 39.91
N GLU A 308 37.27 -6.42 40.38
CA GLU A 308 36.32 -6.59 41.47
C GLU A 308 36.84 -5.96 42.81
N ALA A 309 38.13 -6.09 43.08
CA ALA A 309 38.73 -5.46 44.23
C ALA A 309 38.73 -3.92 44.14
N LEU A 310 38.99 -3.37 42.94
CA LEU A 310 38.90 -1.94 42.68
C LEU A 310 37.46 -1.42 42.76
N ALA A 311 36.49 -2.18 42.28
CA ALA A 311 35.07 -1.85 42.37
C ALA A 311 34.60 -1.83 43.83
N LYS A 312 34.96 -2.82 44.63
CA LYS A 312 34.71 -2.83 46.10
C LYS A 312 35.34 -1.66 46.85
N ALA A 313 36.47 -1.18 46.33
CA ALA A 313 37.11 0.03 46.87
C ALA A 313 36.48 1.34 46.36
N GLY A 314 35.50 1.29 45.46
CA GLY A 314 34.85 2.46 44.86
C GLY A 314 35.73 3.21 43.85
N ALA A 315 36.84 2.61 43.39
CA ALA A 315 37.78 3.24 42.46
C ALA A 315 37.33 3.12 40.99
N VAL A 316 36.51 2.14 40.69
CA VAL A 316 35.96 1.87 39.34
C VAL A 316 34.47 1.52 39.48
N PRO A 317 33.70 1.62 38.38
CA PRO A 317 32.28 1.21 38.37
C PRO A 317 32.12 -0.27 38.75
N ASP A 318 31.00 -0.59 39.40
CA ASP A 318 30.65 -1.98 39.71
C ASP A 318 30.61 -2.86 38.46
N TRP A 319 31.09 -4.08 38.59
CA TRP A 319 31.11 -5.07 37.54
C TRP A 319 30.77 -6.46 38.10
N GLN A 320 29.96 -7.19 37.36
CA GLN A 320 29.65 -8.58 37.68
C GLN A 320 30.28 -9.52 36.66
N ALA A 321 30.76 -10.67 37.13
CA ALA A 321 31.27 -11.68 36.20
C ALA A 321 30.16 -12.18 35.24
N ALA A 322 30.55 -12.55 34.04
CA ALA A 322 29.60 -13.00 32.99
C ALA A 322 28.66 -14.13 33.46
N GLN A 323 29.13 -15.00 34.36
CA GLN A 323 28.31 -16.07 34.91
C GLN A 323 27.20 -15.52 35.82
N SER A 324 27.50 -14.56 36.68
CA SER A 324 26.49 -13.94 37.58
C SER A 324 25.50 -13.07 36.80
N GLU A 325 25.90 -12.52 35.66
CA GLU A 325 25.02 -11.80 34.72
C GLU A 325 24.02 -12.75 34.07
N GLN A 326 24.48 -13.95 33.65
CA GLN A 326 23.61 -14.99 33.07
C GLN A 326 22.64 -15.54 34.12
N ASP A 327 23.11 -15.77 35.34
CA ASP A 327 22.29 -16.24 36.46
C ASP A 327 21.20 -15.20 36.81
N ALA A 328 21.55 -13.92 36.81
CA ALA A 328 20.60 -12.83 37.02
C ALA A 328 19.54 -12.75 35.88
N LEU A 329 19.96 -12.92 34.63
CA LEU A 329 19.04 -12.94 33.51
C LEU A 329 18.10 -14.15 33.53
N ALA A 330 18.56 -15.31 34.05
CA ALA A 330 17.76 -16.52 34.17
C ALA A 330 16.56 -16.38 35.13
N GLU A 331 16.68 -15.50 36.13
CA GLU A 331 15.61 -15.19 37.08
C GLU A 331 14.62 -14.13 36.56
N MET A 332 14.93 -13.47 35.43
CA MET A 332 14.13 -12.38 34.88
C MET A 332 13.14 -12.88 33.86
N GLU A 333 11.97 -12.29 33.84
CA GLU A 333 10.94 -12.49 32.84
C GLU A 333 10.89 -11.31 31.87
N PHE A 334 10.62 -11.62 30.62
CA PHE A 334 10.38 -10.66 29.55
C PHE A 334 9.03 -10.96 28.93
N ALA A 335 8.39 -9.97 28.36
CA ALA A 335 7.11 -10.17 27.69
C ALA A 335 7.15 -9.62 26.26
N VAL A 336 6.53 -10.35 25.34
CA VAL A 336 6.12 -9.82 24.05
C VAL A 336 4.72 -9.28 24.24
N VAL A 337 4.55 -7.98 24.10
CA VAL A 337 3.26 -7.31 24.26
C VAL A 337 2.80 -6.70 22.94
N TYR A 338 1.50 -6.80 22.67
CA TYR A 338 0.91 -6.11 21.53
C TYR A 338 0.88 -4.59 21.76
N THR A 339 1.03 -3.82 20.68
CA THR A 339 0.81 -2.37 20.72
C THR A 339 -0.67 -2.03 20.90
N GLU A 340 -1.54 -2.91 20.46
CA GLU A 340 -3.00 -2.85 20.63
C GLU A 340 -3.38 -3.30 22.05
N PRO A 341 -4.07 -2.45 22.83
CA PRO A 341 -4.41 -2.80 24.21
C PRO A 341 -5.50 -3.87 24.35
N SER A 342 -6.42 -3.99 23.37
CA SER A 342 -7.51 -4.96 23.44
C SER A 342 -7.08 -6.34 22.94
N ALA A 343 -7.16 -7.34 23.82
CA ALA A 343 -6.91 -8.74 23.48
C ALA A 343 -7.94 -9.28 22.48
N ALA A 344 -9.22 -8.89 22.59
CA ALA A 344 -10.26 -9.33 21.68
C ALA A 344 -10.03 -8.80 20.24
N VAL A 345 -9.53 -7.57 20.11
CA VAL A 345 -9.20 -6.96 18.81
C VAL A 345 -7.99 -7.65 18.17
N THR A 346 -6.94 -7.96 18.95
CA THR A 346 -5.77 -8.68 18.42
C THR A 346 -6.12 -10.12 18.03
N GLU A 347 -6.90 -10.84 18.81
CA GLU A 347 -7.37 -12.19 18.48
C GLU A 347 -8.18 -12.20 17.18
N ALA A 348 -9.12 -11.27 17.01
CA ALA A 348 -9.87 -11.13 15.79
C ALA A 348 -8.98 -10.79 14.57
N ALA A 349 -7.96 -9.93 14.77
CA ALA A 349 -7.01 -9.55 13.72
C ALA A 349 -6.11 -10.72 13.34
N GLU A 350 -5.59 -11.49 14.29
CA GLU A 350 -4.80 -12.69 14.04
C GLU A 350 -5.60 -13.77 13.30
N ALA A 351 -6.81 -14.06 13.75
CA ALA A 351 -7.70 -15.01 13.09
C ALA A 351 -8.03 -14.59 11.65
N THR A 352 -8.26 -13.29 11.44
CA THR A 352 -8.53 -12.74 10.11
C THR A 352 -7.30 -12.78 9.21
N LEU A 353 -6.12 -12.41 9.73
CA LEU A 353 -4.85 -12.52 8.98
C LEU A 353 -4.50 -13.97 8.66
N ALA A 354 -4.73 -14.91 9.57
CA ALA A 354 -4.55 -16.34 9.31
C ALA A 354 -5.45 -16.82 8.16
N SER A 355 -6.73 -16.43 8.16
CA SER A 355 -7.67 -16.73 7.08
C SER A 355 -7.24 -16.10 5.74
N ILE A 356 -6.79 -14.84 5.76
CA ILE A 356 -6.25 -14.15 4.57
C ILE A 356 -5.01 -14.90 4.05
N ASN A 357 -4.05 -15.23 4.92
CA ASN A 357 -2.81 -15.92 4.52
C ASN A 357 -3.09 -17.31 3.96
N GLN A 358 -4.06 -18.03 4.52
CA GLN A 358 -4.50 -19.32 3.99
C GLN A 358 -5.08 -19.17 2.58
N SER A 359 -5.96 -18.19 2.37
CA SER A 359 -6.54 -17.89 1.06
C SER A 359 -5.47 -17.47 0.05
N VAL A 360 -4.57 -16.57 0.45
CA VAL A 360 -3.43 -16.12 -0.37
C VAL A 360 -2.55 -17.30 -0.75
N GLY A 361 -2.20 -18.18 0.21
CA GLY A 361 -1.40 -19.36 -0.06
C GLY A 361 -2.05 -20.32 -1.06
N LEU A 362 -3.37 -20.53 -0.95
CA LEU A 362 -4.12 -21.35 -1.89
C LEU A 362 -4.10 -20.76 -3.32
N TYR A 363 -4.37 -19.46 -3.45
CA TYR A 363 -4.35 -18.81 -4.75
C TYR A 363 -2.93 -18.73 -5.34
N GLN A 364 -1.90 -18.52 -4.53
CA GLN A 364 -0.50 -18.61 -4.97
C GLN A 364 -0.13 -20.00 -5.47
N ALA A 365 -0.59 -21.05 -4.78
CA ALA A 365 -0.38 -22.42 -5.25
C ALA A 365 -1.11 -22.70 -6.57
N LEU A 366 -2.32 -22.14 -6.75
CA LEU A 366 -3.05 -22.21 -8.00
C LEU A 366 -2.31 -21.48 -9.13
N ASP A 367 -1.84 -20.26 -8.89
CA ASP A 367 -1.09 -19.46 -9.86
C ASP A 367 0.19 -20.19 -10.28
N LEU A 368 0.95 -20.71 -9.32
CA LEU A 368 2.14 -21.53 -9.58
C LEU A 368 1.80 -22.81 -10.39
N GLY A 369 0.67 -23.44 -10.10
CA GLY A 369 0.17 -24.60 -10.85
C GLY A 369 -0.14 -24.26 -12.31
N LEU A 370 -0.77 -23.11 -12.55
CA LEU A 370 -1.06 -22.60 -13.89
C LEU A 370 0.21 -22.23 -14.66
N ASP A 371 1.19 -21.64 -13.99
CA ASP A 371 2.51 -21.36 -14.56
C ASP A 371 3.25 -22.64 -14.93
N ALA A 372 3.22 -23.64 -14.04
CA ALA A 372 3.81 -24.95 -14.29
C ALA A 372 3.13 -25.65 -15.48
N LEU A 373 1.80 -25.58 -15.58
CA LEU A 373 1.04 -26.15 -16.71
C LEU A 373 1.41 -25.47 -18.04
N SER A 374 1.56 -24.15 -18.02
CA SER A 374 2.00 -23.38 -19.20
C SER A 374 3.41 -23.82 -19.65
N LEU A 375 4.34 -23.90 -18.72
CA LEU A 375 5.71 -24.36 -19.02
C LEU A 375 5.74 -25.82 -19.50
N ALA A 376 4.95 -26.68 -18.86
CA ALA A 376 4.78 -28.08 -19.26
C ALA A 376 4.26 -28.19 -20.70
N SER A 377 3.36 -27.30 -21.14
CA SER A 377 2.82 -27.29 -22.51
C SER A 377 3.90 -27.02 -23.54
N ILE A 378 4.83 -26.12 -23.26
CA ILE A 378 5.97 -25.82 -24.14
C ILE A 378 6.91 -27.00 -24.25
N PHE A 379 7.28 -27.61 -23.11
CA PHE A 379 8.15 -28.80 -23.11
C PHE A 379 7.45 -30.01 -23.75
N PHE A 380 6.15 -30.14 -23.57
CA PHE A 380 5.37 -31.20 -24.18
C PHE A 380 5.37 -31.10 -25.72
N LEU A 381 5.18 -29.90 -26.27
CA LEU A 381 5.31 -29.66 -27.72
C LEU A 381 6.70 -30.03 -28.24
N ALA A 382 7.76 -29.61 -27.53
CA ALA A 382 9.12 -29.95 -27.90
C ALA A 382 9.37 -31.47 -27.82
N ALA A 383 8.89 -32.12 -26.76
CA ALA A 383 9.02 -33.58 -26.58
C ALA A 383 8.27 -34.39 -27.63
N ILE A 384 7.05 -33.96 -28.01
CA ILE A 384 6.31 -34.60 -29.10
C ILE A 384 7.11 -34.54 -30.42
N GLY A 385 7.66 -33.36 -30.76
CA GLY A 385 8.50 -33.21 -31.94
C GLY A 385 9.69 -34.16 -31.95
N LEU A 386 10.36 -34.28 -30.79
CA LEU A 386 11.48 -35.22 -30.65
C LEU A 386 11.02 -36.69 -30.71
N ALA A 387 9.90 -37.03 -30.09
CA ALA A 387 9.31 -38.39 -30.11
C ALA A 387 8.93 -38.83 -31.53
N ILE A 388 8.38 -37.92 -32.34
CA ILE A 388 8.06 -38.20 -33.75
C ILE A 388 9.34 -38.49 -34.57
N THR A 389 10.36 -37.63 -34.43
CA THR A 389 11.62 -37.83 -35.17
C THR A 389 12.32 -39.11 -34.79
N PHE A 390 12.37 -39.44 -33.49
CA PHE A 390 12.96 -40.69 -33.02
C PHE A 390 12.08 -41.91 -33.37
N GLY A 391 10.76 -41.80 -33.21
CA GLY A 391 9.84 -42.91 -33.44
C GLY A 391 9.70 -43.30 -34.92
N VAL A 392 9.74 -42.29 -35.82
CA VAL A 392 9.58 -42.55 -37.29
C VAL A 392 10.91 -42.84 -37.95
N MET A 393 11.96 -42.09 -37.60
CA MET A 393 13.28 -42.25 -38.26
C MET A 393 14.22 -43.17 -37.53
N GLY A 394 13.96 -43.53 -36.27
CA GLY A 394 14.84 -44.34 -35.45
C GLY A 394 16.19 -43.69 -35.10
N VAL A 395 16.31 -42.39 -35.30
CA VAL A 395 17.56 -41.64 -35.17
C VAL A 395 17.46 -40.55 -34.10
N ILE A 396 18.49 -40.42 -33.26
CA ILE A 396 18.54 -39.34 -32.28
C ILE A 396 19.06 -38.06 -33.01
N ASN A 397 18.19 -37.06 -33.07
CA ASN A 397 18.52 -35.76 -33.67
C ASN A 397 18.90 -34.75 -32.57
N MET A 398 20.19 -34.48 -32.39
CA MET A 398 20.70 -33.48 -31.44
C MET A 398 20.42 -32.04 -31.89
N ALA A 399 20.12 -31.82 -33.18
CA ALA A 399 19.80 -30.49 -33.72
C ALA A 399 18.31 -30.10 -33.56
N HIS A 400 17.51 -30.89 -32.80
CA HIS A 400 16.07 -30.62 -32.67
C HIS A 400 15.79 -29.22 -32.06
N GLY A 401 16.57 -28.80 -31.06
CA GLY A 401 16.44 -27.46 -30.46
C GLY A 401 16.69 -26.32 -31.46
N GLU A 402 17.56 -26.54 -32.46
CA GLU A 402 17.89 -25.54 -33.47
C GLU A 402 16.77 -25.34 -34.48
N PHE A 403 15.94 -26.35 -34.70
CA PHE A 403 14.72 -26.18 -35.52
C PHE A 403 13.69 -25.32 -34.79
N ILE A 404 13.56 -25.45 -33.46
CA ILE A 404 12.72 -24.55 -32.66
C ILE A 404 13.25 -23.12 -32.78
N MET A 405 14.57 -22.93 -32.65
CA MET A 405 15.22 -21.63 -32.82
C MET A 405 14.98 -21.05 -34.22
N MET A 406 15.09 -21.86 -35.31
CA MET A 406 14.85 -21.42 -36.67
C MET A 406 13.38 -20.96 -36.87
N GLY A 407 12.44 -21.66 -36.26
CA GLY A 407 11.03 -21.26 -36.26
C GLY A 407 10.82 -19.89 -35.58
N ALA A 408 11.44 -19.68 -34.44
CA ALA A 408 11.38 -18.41 -33.71
C ALA A 408 12.02 -17.25 -34.50
N TYR A 409 13.19 -17.44 -35.11
CA TYR A 409 13.80 -16.44 -35.98
C TYR A 409 13.01 -16.17 -37.25
N THR A 410 12.32 -17.17 -37.81
CA THR A 410 11.41 -16.94 -38.93
C THR A 410 10.29 -15.99 -38.54
N GLY A 411 9.69 -16.19 -37.36
CA GLY A 411 8.70 -15.27 -36.80
C GLY A 411 9.26 -13.85 -36.62
N TYR A 412 10.46 -13.70 -36.08
CA TYR A 412 11.13 -12.42 -35.98
C TYR A 412 11.35 -11.73 -37.33
N VAL A 413 11.84 -12.45 -38.32
CA VAL A 413 12.07 -11.91 -39.67
C VAL A 413 10.74 -11.45 -40.32
N VAL A 414 9.68 -12.22 -40.16
CA VAL A 414 8.34 -11.83 -40.68
C VAL A 414 7.87 -10.51 -40.04
N GLN A 415 8.11 -10.31 -38.75
CA GLN A 415 7.76 -9.05 -38.06
C GLN A 415 8.54 -7.83 -38.57
N LEU A 416 9.76 -8.02 -39.10
CA LEU A 416 10.50 -6.91 -39.71
C LEU A 416 9.87 -6.39 -41.01
N PHE A 417 9.16 -7.27 -41.76
CA PHE A 417 8.55 -6.92 -43.02
C PHE A 417 7.05 -6.64 -42.94
N VAL A 418 6.37 -7.19 -41.95
CA VAL A 418 4.91 -7.06 -41.77
C VAL A 418 4.61 -6.28 -40.49
N PRO A 419 4.30 -4.96 -40.56
CA PRO A 419 4.07 -4.10 -39.39
C PRO A 419 2.83 -4.47 -38.56
N ASN A 420 1.85 -5.16 -39.18
CA ASN A 420 0.67 -5.61 -38.46
C ASN A 420 0.96 -6.93 -37.74
N TYR A 421 1.05 -6.89 -36.41
CA TYR A 421 1.43 -8.05 -35.59
C TYR A 421 0.47 -9.24 -35.70
N THR A 422 -0.83 -9.02 -35.93
CA THR A 422 -1.79 -10.10 -36.17
C THR A 422 -1.53 -10.79 -37.52
N ALA A 423 -1.35 -10.00 -38.59
CA ALA A 423 -1.01 -10.54 -39.90
C ALA A 423 0.37 -11.21 -39.86
N SER A 424 1.34 -10.62 -39.19
CA SER A 424 2.67 -11.20 -38.98
C SER A 424 2.59 -12.59 -38.34
N LEU A 425 1.79 -12.76 -37.29
CA LEU A 425 1.62 -14.05 -36.62
C LEU A 425 1.00 -15.12 -37.53
N LEU A 426 -0.04 -14.74 -38.30
CA LEU A 426 -0.71 -15.64 -39.23
C LEU A 426 0.19 -16.08 -40.41
N ILE A 427 1.10 -15.20 -40.85
CA ILE A 427 2.07 -15.51 -41.90
C ILE A 427 3.27 -16.29 -41.32
N ALA A 428 3.71 -15.92 -40.12
CA ALA A 428 4.87 -16.54 -39.46
C ALA A 428 4.68 -18.03 -39.20
N LEU A 429 3.46 -18.46 -38.77
CA LEU A 429 3.19 -19.86 -38.44
C LEU A 429 3.41 -20.80 -39.66
N PRO A 430 2.78 -20.62 -40.81
CA PRO A 430 3.01 -21.49 -41.99
C PRO A 430 4.41 -21.31 -42.58
N LEU A 431 5.00 -20.11 -42.50
CA LEU A 431 6.34 -19.88 -43.02
C LEU A 431 7.40 -20.53 -42.12
N ALA A 432 7.27 -20.45 -40.80
CA ALA A 432 8.14 -21.16 -39.86
C ALA A 432 8.08 -22.67 -40.06
N PHE A 433 6.87 -23.21 -40.25
CA PHE A 433 6.70 -24.62 -40.60
C PHE A 433 7.43 -24.96 -41.92
N ALA A 434 7.26 -24.17 -42.98
CA ALA A 434 7.88 -24.43 -44.28
C ALA A 434 9.41 -24.36 -44.22
N VAL A 435 9.97 -23.36 -43.48
CA VAL A 435 11.42 -23.19 -43.32
C VAL A 435 12.03 -24.35 -42.50
N THR A 436 11.41 -24.70 -41.37
CA THR A 436 11.91 -25.78 -40.50
C THR A 436 11.74 -27.15 -41.18
N PHE A 437 10.62 -27.36 -41.89
CA PHE A 437 10.40 -28.57 -42.73
C PHE A 437 11.48 -28.68 -43.81
N GLY A 438 11.72 -27.61 -44.57
CA GLY A 438 12.75 -27.58 -45.62
C GLY A 438 14.14 -27.86 -45.08
N ALA A 439 14.49 -27.28 -43.94
CA ALA A 439 15.75 -27.54 -43.26
C ALA A 439 15.87 -29.00 -42.76
N GLY A 440 14.77 -29.56 -42.24
CA GLY A 440 14.70 -30.95 -41.83
C GLY A 440 14.89 -31.92 -43.00
N VAL A 441 14.22 -31.67 -44.16
CA VAL A 441 14.42 -32.45 -45.38
C VAL A 441 15.84 -32.32 -45.89
N ALA A 442 16.41 -31.13 -45.88
CA ALA A 442 17.80 -30.93 -46.27
C ALA A 442 18.77 -31.72 -45.38
N MET A 443 18.61 -31.68 -44.07
CA MET A 443 19.41 -32.41 -43.11
C MET A 443 19.28 -33.93 -43.29
N GLU A 444 18.06 -34.43 -43.48
CA GLU A 444 17.79 -35.84 -43.78
C GLU A 444 18.51 -36.28 -45.04
N ARG A 445 18.31 -35.59 -46.17
CA ARG A 445 18.86 -35.99 -47.47
C ARG A 445 20.34 -35.84 -47.59
N LEU A 446 20.93 -34.82 -46.96
CA LEU A 446 22.35 -34.52 -47.09
C LEU A 446 23.21 -35.33 -46.09
N VAL A 447 22.70 -35.63 -44.93
CA VAL A 447 23.48 -36.18 -43.80
C VAL A 447 22.89 -37.48 -43.27
N ILE A 448 21.63 -37.46 -42.76
CA ILE A 448 21.07 -38.57 -41.97
C ILE A 448 20.90 -39.84 -42.84
N ARG A 449 20.44 -39.65 -44.08
CA ARG A 449 20.19 -40.74 -45.02
C ARG A 449 21.35 -41.72 -45.15
N TRP A 450 22.57 -41.24 -45.05
CA TRP A 450 23.80 -42.05 -45.20
C TRP A 450 24.24 -42.71 -43.88
N LEU A 451 23.59 -42.40 -42.79
CA LEU A 451 23.96 -42.79 -41.45
C LEU A 451 22.88 -43.57 -40.68
N TYR A 452 21.79 -44.03 -41.35
CA TYR A 452 20.67 -44.72 -40.68
C TYR A 452 21.14 -45.96 -39.91
N ASP A 453 22.09 -46.73 -40.45
CA ASP A 453 22.58 -47.95 -39.83
C ASP A 453 23.67 -47.69 -38.74
N ARG A 454 23.97 -46.42 -38.45
CA ARG A 454 25.08 -46.00 -37.58
C ARG A 454 24.62 -44.94 -36.54
N PRO A 455 23.92 -45.34 -35.51
CA PRO A 455 23.28 -44.40 -34.59
C PRO A 455 24.26 -43.45 -33.90
N LEU A 456 25.47 -43.90 -33.53
CA LEU A 456 26.49 -43.06 -32.86
C LEU A 456 27.05 -42.00 -33.80
N GLU A 457 27.30 -42.35 -35.07
CA GLU A 457 27.78 -41.42 -36.09
C GLU A 457 26.72 -40.37 -36.41
N THR A 458 25.44 -40.75 -36.45
CA THR A 458 24.32 -39.83 -36.65
C THR A 458 24.16 -38.84 -35.49
N LEU A 459 24.33 -39.31 -34.26
CA LEU A 459 24.30 -38.43 -33.08
C LEU A 459 25.44 -37.40 -33.16
N LEU A 460 26.67 -37.81 -33.51
CA LEU A 460 27.81 -36.91 -33.64
C LEU A 460 27.62 -35.90 -34.79
N ALA A 461 27.13 -36.37 -35.94
CA ALA A 461 26.87 -35.53 -37.09
C ALA A 461 25.80 -34.46 -36.81
N THR A 462 24.68 -34.86 -36.18
CA THR A 462 23.60 -33.91 -35.81
C THR A 462 24.06 -32.93 -34.74
N PHE A 463 24.96 -33.33 -33.81
CA PHE A 463 25.58 -32.41 -32.85
C PHE A 463 26.46 -31.37 -33.56
N GLY A 464 27.27 -31.79 -34.56
CA GLY A 464 28.05 -30.85 -35.37
C GLY A 464 27.16 -29.85 -36.13
N ILE A 465 26.02 -30.33 -36.69
CA ILE A 465 25.03 -29.47 -37.35
C ILE A 465 24.39 -28.48 -36.35
N SER A 466 24.06 -28.92 -35.12
CA SER A 466 23.53 -28.05 -34.07
C SER A 466 24.49 -26.89 -33.82
N ILE A 467 25.77 -27.15 -33.60
CA ILE A 467 26.79 -26.10 -33.39
C ILE A 467 26.87 -25.16 -34.61
N ALA A 468 26.87 -25.70 -35.82
CA ALA A 468 26.93 -24.89 -37.02
C ALA A 468 25.71 -23.97 -37.18
N LEU A 469 24.47 -24.46 -36.92
CA LEU A 469 23.26 -23.67 -36.97
C LEU A 469 23.25 -22.57 -35.91
N GLN A 470 23.71 -22.85 -34.71
CA GLN A 470 23.84 -21.83 -33.66
C GLN A 470 24.82 -20.73 -34.09
N GLN A 471 25.97 -21.07 -34.68
CA GLN A 471 26.92 -20.06 -35.12
C GLN A 471 26.39 -19.24 -36.30
N ILE A 472 25.68 -19.86 -37.23
CA ILE A 472 25.01 -19.16 -38.33
C ILE A 472 23.99 -18.17 -37.78
N ALA A 473 23.13 -18.60 -36.86
CA ALA A 473 22.14 -17.72 -36.23
C ALA A 473 22.79 -16.54 -35.48
N LYS A 474 23.88 -16.79 -34.72
CA LYS A 474 24.66 -15.72 -34.05
C LYS A 474 25.29 -14.74 -35.04
N ASN A 475 25.79 -15.22 -36.17
CA ASN A 475 26.40 -14.36 -37.18
C ASN A 475 25.36 -13.50 -37.90
N ILE A 476 24.16 -14.03 -38.16
CA ILE A 476 23.07 -13.29 -38.85
C ILE A 476 22.33 -12.33 -37.91
N PHE A 477 21.92 -12.80 -36.73
CA PHE A 477 21.05 -12.07 -35.82
C PHE A 477 21.78 -11.43 -34.65
N GLY A 478 23.06 -11.77 -34.43
CA GLY A 478 23.84 -11.31 -33.28
C GLY A 478 23.65 -12.18 -32.05
N THR A 479 24.34 -11.80 -30.97
CA THR A 479 24.29 -12.52 -29.67
C THR A 479 23.19 -12.01 -28.73
N GLN A 480 22.54 -10.91 -29.06
CA GLN A 480 21.47 -10.30 -28.26
C GLN A 480 20.13 -10.99 -28.53
N ALA A 481 19.34 -11.15 -27.47
CA ALA A 481 17.99 -11.64 -27.60
C ALA A 481 17.14 -10.70 -28.50
N ARG A 482 16.40 -11.27 -29.43
CA ARG A 482 15.52 -10.54 -30.33
C ARG A 482 14.06 -10.73 -29.88
N PRO A 483 13.41 -9.70 -29.30
CA PRO A 483 12.04 -9.84 -28.83
C PRO A 483 11.06 -9.98 -29.99
N LEU A 484 10.06 -10.83 -29.81
CA LEU A 484 8.86 -10.90 -30.64
C LEU A 484 7.74 -10.12 -29.94
N THR A 485 7.08 -9.22 -30.66
CA THR A 485 5.97 -8.43 -30.11
C THR A 485 4.65 -9.17 -30.35
N ALA A 486 3.87 -9.34 -29.30
CA ALA A 486 2.56 -9.95 -29.38
C ALA A 486 1.52 -8.96 -29.99
N PRO A 487 0.51 -9.45 -30.74
CA PRO A 487 -0.65 -8.65 -31.11
C PRO A 487 -1.41 -8.16 -29.87
N GLY A 488 -2.02 -6.97 -29.93
CA GLY A 488 -2.71 -6.38 -28.78
C GLY A 488 -3.83 -7.23 -28.16
N TRP A 489 -4.47 -8.11 -28.96
CA TRP A 489 -5.47 -9.05 -28.44
C TRP A 489 -4.86 -10.24 -27.67
N LEU A 490 -3.56 -10.51 -27.86
CA LEU A 490 -2.80 -11.56 -27.18
C LEU A 490 -1.91 -10.98 -26.08
N ASP A 491 -1.72 -9.66 -26.07
CA ASP A 491 -0.96 -8.91 -25.08
C ASP A 491 -1.90 -8.51 -23.94
N GLY A 492 -1.87 -9.29 -22.86
CA GLY A 492 -2.71 -9.10 -21.70
C GLY A 492 -2.85 -10.37 -20.89
N ALA A 493 -3.64 -10.29 -19.84
CA ALA A 493 -3.90 -11.41 -18.95
C ALA A 493 -5.39 -11.50 -18.60
N TRP A 494 -5.87 -12.71 -18.42
CA TRP A 494 -7.13 -12.95 -17.75
C TRP A 494 -6.90 -12.90 -16.25
N VAL A 495 -7.30 -11.80 -15.64
CA VAL A 495 -7.18 -11.56 -14.19
C VAL A 495 -8.40 -12.17 -13.50
N MET A 496 -8.19 -13.20 -12.70
CA MET A 496 -9.24 -13.83 -11.89
C MET A 496 -9.42 -13.11 -10.56
N ASN A 497 -8.31 -12.68 -9.95
CA ASN A 497 -8.27 -11.91 -8.71
C ASN A 497 -6.91 -11.21 -8.57
N ASP A 498 -6.66 -10.55 -7.44
CA ASP A 498 -5.43 -9.77 -7.18
C ASP A 498 -4.14 -10.63 -7.14
N ILE A 499 -4.26 -11.97 -7.14
CA ILE A 499 -3.12 -12.90 -7.06
C ILE A 499 -2.98 -13.71 -8.33
N VAL A 500 -4.09 -14.23 -8.87
CA VAL A 500 -4.08 -15.17 -10.00
C VAL A 500 -4.37 -14.43 -11.29
N SER A 501 -3.41 -14.44 -12.20
CA SER A 501 -3.55 -13.89 -13.53
C SER A 501 -2.86 -14.77 -14.57
N ILE A 502 -3.58 -15.11 -15.65
CA ILE A 502 -3.06 -15.96 -16.71
C ILE A 502 -2.90 -15.11 -17.98
N SER A 503 -1.67 -15.00 -18.49
CA SER A 503 -1.42 -14.33 -19.76
C SER A 503 -2.13 -15.06 -20.93
N TYR A 504 -2.76 -14.30 -21.83
CA TYR A 504 -3.41 -14.86 -23.02
C TYR A 504 -2.45 -15.66 -23.90
N ILE A 505 -1.18 -15.28 -23.95
CA ILE A 505 -0.13 -16.03 -24.66
C ILE A 505 0.01 -17.45 -24.08
N ARG A 506 -0.02 -17.60 -22.76
CA ARG A 506 0.09 -18.90 -22.08
C ARG A 506 -1.12 -19.79 -22.40
N ILE A 507 -2.32 -19.20 -22.38
CA ILE A 507 -3.55 -19.90 -22.77
C ILE A 507 -3.46 -20.36 -24.22
N ALA A 508 -3.00 -19.50 -25.12
CA ALA A 508 -2.85 -19.82 -26.55
C ALA A 508 -1.85 -20.97 -26.78
N ILE A 509 -0.71 -20.97 -26.06
CA ILE A 509 0.30 -22.03 -26.14
C ILE A 509 -0.29 -23.37 -25.66
N PHE A 510 -1.01 -23.37 -24.54
CA PHE A 510 -1.68 -24.56 -24.02
C PHE A 510 -2.70 -25.13 -25.02
N VAL A 511 -3.57 -24.27 -25.55
CA VAL A 511 -4.57 -24.67 -26.56
C VAL A 511 -3.89 -25.22 -27.82
N LEU A 512 -2.82 -24.57 -28.29
CA LEU A 512 -2.05 -25.04 -29.44
C LEU A 512 -1.41 -26.42 -29.15
N GLY A 513 -0.88 -26.61 -27.95
CA GLY A 513 -0.34 -27.91 -27.52
C GLY A 513 -1.37 -29.03 -27.56
N VAL A 514 -2.58 -28.76 -27.07
CA VAL A 514 -3.68 -29.73 -27.12
C VAL A 514 -4.11 -30.02 -28.56
N VAL A 515 -4.20 -29.00 -29.43
CA VAL A 515 -4.55 -29.16 -30.86
C VAL A 515 -3.53 -30.02 -31.57
N PHE A 516 -2.22 -29.77 -31.38
CA PHE A 516 -1.18 -30.61 -32.01
C PHE A 516 -1.18 -32.03 -31.45
N PHE A 517 -1.45 -32.21 -30.16
CA PHE A 517 -1.59 -33.54 -29.58
C PHE A 517 -2.76 -34.31 -30.19
N CYS A 518 -3.93 -33.69 -30.32
CA CYS A 518 -5.08 -34.30 -30.97
C CYS A 518 -4.79 -34.66 -32.44
N LEU A 519 -4.12 -33.74 -33.14
CA LEU A 519 -3.70 -33.99 -34.55
C LEU A 519 -2.76 -35.18 -34.70
N LEU A 520 -1.92 -35.42 -33.69
CA LEU A 520 -0.99 -36.56 -33.68
C LEU A 520 -1.69 -37.90 -33.43
N LEU A 521 -2.80 -37.89 -32.67
CA LEU A 521 -3.57 -39.10 -32.33
C LEU A 521 -4.46 -39.59 -33.48
N PHE A 522 -4.78 -38.72 -34.45
CA PHE A 522 -5.59 -39.04 -35.64
C PHE A 522 -4.71 -39.23 -36.87
#